data_f00bac5cd9505d5d6090a403c20fbc64
#
_entry.id   f00bac5cd9505d5d6090a403c20fbc64
#
_cell.length_a   1.000
_cell.length_b   1.000
_cell.length_c   1.000
_cell.angle_alpha   90.00
_cell.angle_beta   90.00
_cell.angle_gamma   90.00
#
_symmetry.space_group_name_H-M   'P 1'
#
loop_
_entity.id
_entity.type
_entity.pdbx_description
1 polymer ?
#
loop_
_entity_poly.entity_id
_entity_poly.type
_entity_poly.pdbx_seq_one_letter_code
_entity_poly.pdbx_strand_id
1 'polypeptide(L)'
;TDMADGGIIIKSTRILPFHTAEFIAEKDKIKEEFEFVPSREVVLDNLVPSYVCGYVYSSLVDSYCVEQNARLVAMKSASDNASSILSDLSREFNHARQNEITTEITEVSSGAKFQRSKKK
;
A
#
# COMPACT_ATOMS: atom_id res chain seq x y z
N THR A 1 -1.23 14.01 4.01
CA THR A 1 -0.59 12.69 3.99
C THR A 1 -0.10 12.41 2.59
N ASP A 2 1.20 12.28 2.40
CA ASP A 2 1.82 12.03 1.08
C ASP A 2 2.47 10.65 1.05
N MET A 3 2.51 10.02 -0.11
CA MET A 3 3.33 8.85 -0.35
C MET A 3 4.69 9.29 -0.92
N ALA A 4 5.75 9.02 -0.19
CA ALA A 4 7.10 9.20 -0.68
C ALA A 4 7.88 7.90 -0.44
N ASP A 5 8.51 7.40 -1.47
CA ASP A 5 9.45 6.25 -1.45
C ASP A 5 8.95 5.01 -0.69
N GLY A 6 7.67 4.65 -0.89
CA GLY A 6 7.05 3.45 -0.32
C GLY A 6 6.54 3.58 1.13
N GLY A 7 6.62 4.76 1.74
CA GLY A 7 6.11 5.03 3.09
C GLY A 7 4.99 6.07 3.12
N ILE A 8 4.16 6.01 4.16
CA ILE A 8 3.14 7.02 4.44
C ILE A 8 3.77 8.11 5.30
N ILE A 9 3.86 9.33 4.79
CA ILE A 9 4.39 10.49 5.53
C ILE A 9 3.22 11.36 5.98
N ILE A 10 3.13 11.57 7.28
CA ILE A 10 2.16 12.49 7.88
C ILE A 10 2.77 13.88 7.91
N LYS A 11 2.19 14.81 7.15
CA LYS A 11 2.56 16.23 7.18
C LYS A 11 1.51 17.02 7.96
N SER A 12 1.96 17.89 8.85
CA SER A 12 1.14 18.88 9.51
C SER A 12 1.42 20.24 8.87
N THR A 13 0.41 20.83 8.28
CA THR A 13 0.51 22.14 7.62
C THR A 13 -0.39 23.14 8.33
N ARG A 14 0.15 24.31 8.67
CA ARG A 14 -0.63 25.40 9.25
C ARG A 14 -1.38 26.11 8.13
N ILE A 15 -2.70 26.17 8.22
CA ILE A 15 -3.56 26.82 7.23
C ILE A 15 -3.73 28.31 7.57
N LEU A 16 -3.85 28.64 8.84
CA LEU A 16 -4.07 30.00 9.34
C LEU A 16 -3.18 30.30 10.57
N PRO A 17 -2.66 31.51 10.73
CA PRO A 17 -2.69 32.63 9.78
C PRO A 17 -1.78 32.38 8.57
N PHE A 18 -2.10 33.03 7.43
CA PHE A 18 -1.26 32.95 6.22
C PHE A 18 0.11 33.58 6.49
N HIS A 19 1.18 32.85 6.23
CA HIS A 19 2.53 33.39 6.30
C HIS A 19 2.93 33.96 4.94
N THR A 20 3.28 35.24 4.93
CA THR A 20 3.70 35.94 3.72
C THR A 20 4.92 35.31 3.05
N ALA A 21 5.76 34.60 3.82
CA ALA A 21 6.94 33.91 3.30
C ALA A 21 6.64 32.80 2.27
N GLU A 22 5.50 32.12 2.37
CA GLU A 22 5.11 31.06 1.41
C GLU A 22 4.72 31.63 0.04
N PHE A 23 4.31 32.92 0.00
CA PHE A 23 3.85 33.59 -1.22
C PHE A 23 4.90 34.49 -1.87
N ILE A 24 6.03 34.74 -1.19
CA ILE A 24 7.07 35.67 -1.68
C ILE A 24 7.78 35.14 -2.93
N ALA A 25 7.92 33.81 -3.06
CA ALA A 25 8.58 33.19 -4.21
C ALA A 25 7.85 33.41 -5.55
N GLU A 26 6.54 33.72 -5.51
CA GLU A 26 5.74 34.01 -6.71
C GLU A 26 5.54 35.52 -6.95
N LYS A 27 5.83 36.37 -5.96
CA LYS A 27 5.59 37.82 -6.05
C LYS A 27 6.39 38.51 -7.15
N ASP A 28 7.58 38.00 -7.48
CA ASP A 28 8.43 38.53 -8.54
C ASP A 28 7.90 38.23 -9.97
N LYS A 29 6.93 37.34 -10.11
CA LYS A 29 6.36 36.99 -11.42
C LYS A 29 5.13 37.82 -11.79
N ILE A 30 4.42 38.39 -10.80
CA ILE A 30 3.18 39.10 -11.02
C ILE A 30 3.47 40.63 -10.92
N LYS A 31 3.65 41.25 -12.08
CA LYS A 31 3.86 42.74 -12.20
C LYS A 31 2.56 43.50 -12.47
N GLU A 32 1.42 42.82 -12.54
CA GLU A 32 0.14 43.45 -12.85
C GLU A 32 -0.56 43.91 -11.56
N GLU A 33 -1.01 45.17 -11.54
CA GLU A 33 -1.88 45.67 -10.49
C GLU A 33 -3.31 45.17 -10.75
N PHE A 34 -3.84 44.41 -9.79
CA PHE A 34 -5.22 43.93 -9.85
C PHE A 34 -6.18 44.93 -9.22
N GLU A 35 -7.24 45.26 -9.95
CA GLU A 35 -8.33 46.06 -9.44
C GLU A 35 -9.41 45.18 -8.82
N PHE A 36 -9.81 45.46 -7.59
CA PHE A 36 -10.78 44.68 -6.83
C PHE A 36 -12.13 45.38 -6.81
N VAL A 37 -13.19 44.72 -7.26
CA VAL A 37 -14.56 45.23 -7.28
C VAL A 37 -15.46 44.33 -6.41
N PRO A 38 -16.20 44.84 -5.45
CA PRO A 38 -16.38 46.24 -5.05
C PRO A 38 -15.24 46.78 -4.17
N SER A 39 -14.58 45.97 -3.33
CA SER A 39 -13.43 46.31 -2.54
C SER A 39 -12.59 45.07 -2.23
N ARG A 40 -11.31 45.31 -1.90
CA ARG A 40 -10.36 44.24 -1.54
C ARG A 40 -10.84 43.45 -0.33
N GLU A 41 -11.43 44.08 0.65
CA GLU A 41 -11.90 43.46 1.90
C GLU A 41 -13.06 42.47 1.63
N VAL A 42 -14.05 42.89 0.86
CA VAL A 42 -15.21 42.07 0.48
C VAL A 42 -14.79 40.85 -0.35
N VAL A 43 -13.83 41.04 -1.23
CA VAL A 43 -13.31 39.89 -2.02
C VAL A 43 -12.57 38.92 -1.13
N LEU A 44 -11.75 39.35 -0.19
CA LEU A 44 -11.03 38.51 0.75
C LEU A 44 -11.97 37.75 1.70
N ASP A 45 -13.00 38.41 2.22
CA ASP A 45 -13.99 37.79 3.11
C ASP A 45 -14.72 36.64 2.47
N ASN A 46 -14.93 36.66 1.16
CA ASN A 46 -15.54 35.58 0.41
C ASN A 46 -14.53 34.50 -0.04
N LEU A 47 -13.30 34.92 -0.36
CA LEU A 47 -12.28 34.03 -0.90
C LEU A 47 -11.67 33.14 0.18
N VAL A 48 -11.39 33.69 1.37
CA VAL A 48 -10.72 32.96 2.46
C VAL A 48 -11.52 31.75 2.93
N PRO A 49 -12.84 31.84 3.21
CA PRO A 49 -13.63 30.66 3.57
C PRO A 49 -13.65 29.60 2.48
N SER A 50 -13.77 30.01 1.22
CA SER A 50 -13.76 29.09 0.08
C SER A 50 -12.42 28.37 -0.06
N TYR A 51 -11.32 29.08 0.13
CA TYR A 51 -9.97 28.52 0.11
C TYR A 51 -9.77 27.49 1.24
N VAL A 52 -10.16 27.85 2.47
CA VAL A 52 -10.03 26.95 3.63
C VAL A 52 -10.87 25.68 3.43
N CYS A 53 -12.10 25.83 2.96
CA CYS A 53 -12.98 24.70 2.66
C CYS A 53 -12.38 23.78 1.60
N GLY A 54 -11.86 24.35 0.51
CA GLY A 54 -11.19 23.60 -0.56
C GLY A 54 -9.96 22.85 -0.07
N TYR A 55 -9.16 23.50 0.79
CA TYR A 55 -7.96 22.87 1.37
C TYR A 55 -8.31 21.71 2.29
N VAL A 56 -9.31 21.86 3.16
CA VAL A 56 -9.78 20.78 4.03
C VAL A 56 -10.34 19.62 3.21
N TYR A 57 -11.13 19.91 2.19
CA TYR A 57 -11.67 18.90 1.30
C TYR A 57 -10.57 18.12 0.57
N SER A 58 -9.60 18.82 0.00
CA SER A 58 -8.44 18.21 -0.66
C SER A 58 -7.68 17.27 0.29
N SER A 59 -7.40 17.74 1.52
CA SER A 59 -6.71 16.95 2.53
C SER A 59 -7.46 15.68 2.93
N LEU A 60 -8.80 15.73 3.00
CA LEU A 60 -9.64 14.56 3.27
C LEU A 60 -9.59 13.55 2.11
N VAL A 61 -9.67 14.04 0.87
CA VAL A 61 -9.56 13.18 -0.32
C VAL A 61 -8.19 12.52 -0.38
N ASP A 62 -7.13 13.27 -0.16
CA ASP A 62 -5.77 12.72 -0.13
C ASP A 62 -5.60 11.63 0.95
N SER A 63 -6.11 11.89 2.15
CA SER A 63 -6.08 10.92 3.24
C SER A 63 -6.85 9.63 2.88
N TYR A 64 -8.00 9.76 2.26
CA TYR A 64 -8.79 8.63 1.79
C TYR A 64 -8.05 7.82 0.70
N CYS A 65 -7.47 8.51 -0.28
CA CYS A 65 -6.72 7.85 -1.35
C CYS A 65 -5.51 7.08 -0.81
N VAL A 66 -4.78 7.67 0.14
CA VAL A 66 -3.64 7.01 0.79
C VAL A 66 -4.07 5.78 1.57
N GLU A 67 -5.19 5.86 2.31
CA GLU A 67 -5.74 4.70 3.03
C GLU A 67 -6.09 3.56 2.08
N GLN A 68 -6.80 3.85 0.98
CA GLN A 68 -7.18 2.82 -0.01
C GLN A 68 -5.95 2.20 -0.66
N ASN A 69 -4.95 3.00 -0.99
CA ASN A 69 -3.71 2.50 -1.58
C ASN A 69 -2.92 1.63 -0.60
N ALA A 70 -2.80 2.04 0.67
CA ALA A 70 -2.17 1.23 1.72
C ALA A 70 -2.88 -0.12 1.91
N ARG A 71 -4.22 -0.12 1.90
CA ARG A 71 -5.03 -1.35 1.95
C ARG A 71 -4.76 -2.26 0.75
N LEU A 72 -4.70 -1.70 -0.44
CA LEU A 72 -4.42 -2.45 -1.67
C LEU A 72 -3.03 -3.10 -1.63
N VAL A 73 -2.01 -2.36 -1.20
CA VAL A 73 -0.64 -2.87 -1.05
C VAL A 73 -0.58 -3.99 -0.01
N ALA A 74 -1.24 -3.81 1.14
CA ALA A 74 -1.30 -4.83 2.19
C ALA A 74 -2.00 -6.11 1.71
N MET A 75 -3.12 -5.99 1.00
CA MET A 75 -3.84 -7.14 0.43
C MET A 75 -3.01 -7.87 -0.63
N LYS A 76 -2.31 -7.12 -1.49
CA LYS A 76 -1.41 -7.71 -2.48
C LYS A 76 -0.28 -8.49 -1.80
N SER A 77 0.38 -7.91 -0.82
CA SER A 77 1.43 -8.58 -0.05
C SER A 77 0.92 -9.84 0.65
N ALA A 78 -0.28 -9.79 1.24
CA ALA A 78 -0.91 -10.95 1.86
C ALA A 78 -1.21 -12.07 0.84
N SER A 79 -1.68 -11.72 -0.36
CA SER A 79 -1.93 -12.67 -1.46
C SER A 79 -0.64 -13.32 -1.95
N ASP A 80 0.42 -12.53 -2.13
CA ASP A 80 1.73 -13.03 -2.56
C ASP A 80 2.32 -13.99 -1.51
N ASN A 81 2.21 -13.65 -0.22
CA ASN A 81 2.63 -14.53 0.87
C ASN A 81 1.81 -15.83 0.91
N ALA A 82 0.50 -15.75 0.75
CA ALA A 82 -0.36 -16.93 0.69
C ALA A 82 0.00 -17.85 -0.48
N SER A 83 0.30 -17.29 -1.64
CA SER A 83 0.75 -18.04 -2.82
C SER A 83 2.09 -18.75 -2.58
N SER A 84 3.01 -18.10 -1.89
CA SER A 84 4.29 -18.69 -1.49
C SER A 84 4.09 -19.88 -0.55
N ILE A 85 3.28 -19.71 0.50
CA ILE A 85 2.96 -20.78 1.47
C ILE A 85 2.31 -21.97 0.76
N LEU A 86 1.40 -21.70 -0.17
CA LEU A 86 0.70 -22.75 -0.93
C LEU A 86 1.66 -23.54 -1.83
N SER A 87 2.64 -22.87 -2.44
CA SER A 87 3.70 -23.52 -3.21
C SER A 87 4.57 -24.42 -2.33
N ASP A 88 4.98 -23.94 -1.15
CA ASP A 88 5.79 -24.70 -0.22
C ASP A 88 5.04 -25.92 0.31
N LEU A 89 3.77 -25.75 0.70
CA LEU A 89 2.92 -26.84 1.16
C LEU A 89 2.69 -27.91 0.08
N SER A 90 2.50 -27.47 -1.17
CA SER A 90 2.37 -28.39 -2.31
C SER A 90 3.65 -29.21 -2.53
N ARG A 91 4.82 -28.61 -2.35
CA ARG A 91 6.10 -29.29 -2.42
C ARG A 91 6.26 -30.32 -1.31
N GLU A 92 5.94 -29.94 -0.06
CA GLU A 92 5.97 -30.86 1.09
C GLU A 92 5.00 -32.03 0.93
N PHE A 93 3.80 -31.76 0.46
CA PHE A 93 2.80 -32.80 0.17
C PHE A 93 3.31 -33.81 -0.86
N ASN A 94 3.88 -33.33 -1.97
CA ASN A 94 4.46 -34.22 -2.98
C ASN A 94 5.63 -35.02 -2.44
N HIS A 95 6.48 -34.43 -1.60
CA HIS A 95 7.58 -35.15 -0.96
C HIS A 95 7.08 -36.22 0.02
N ALA A 96 6.08 -35.91 0.84
CA ALA A 96 5.47 -36.86 1.75
C ALA A 96 4.84 -38.07 0.99
N ARG A 97 4.11 -37.76 -0.09
CA ARG A 97 3.53 -38.79 -0.96
C ARG A 97 4.59 -39.67 -1.60
N GLN A 98 5.71 -39.11 -2.08
CA GLN A 98 6.80 -39.91 -2.63
C GLN A 98 7.46 -40.82 -1.58
N ASN A 99 7.63 -40.28 -0.36
CA ASN A 99 8.17 -41.10 0.75
C ASN A 99 7.25 -42.27 1.11
N GLU A 100 5.95 -42.02 1.18
CA GLU A 100 4.95 -43.05 1.44
C GLU A 100 5.01 -44.17 0.39
N ILE A 101 4.96 -43.82 -0.89
CA ILE A 101 5.06 -44.78 -1.99
C ILE A 101 6.39 -45.56 -1.94
N THR A 102 7.51 -44.85 -1.64
CA THR A 102 8.81 -45.51 -1.55
C THR A 102 8.85 -46.52 -0.40
N THR A 103 8.23 -46.20 0.74
CA THR A 103 8.13 -47.09 1.91
C THR A 103 7.30 -48.33 1.55
N GLU A 104 6.14 -48.16 0.95
CA GLU A 104 5.29 -49.27 0.51
C GLU A 104 6.03 -50.23 -0.46
N ILE A 105 6.71 -49.67 -1.47
CA ILE A 105 7.50 -50.48 -2.43
C ILE A 105 8.61 -51.23 -1.70
N THR A 106 9.27 -50.58 -0.73
CA THR A 106 10.36 -51.20 0.03
C THR A 106 9.83 -52.35 0.91
N GLU A 107 8.69 -52.18 1.55
CA GLU A 107 8.03 -53.22 2.37
C GLU A 107 7.62 -54.43 1.52
N VAL A 108 6.97 -54.20 0.38
CA VAL A 108 6.57 -55.25 -0.55
C VAL A 108 7.79 -56.01 -1.08
N SER A 109 8.85 -55.28 -1.49
CA SER A 109 10.09 -55.89 -1.97
C SER A 109 10.80 -56.74 -0.90
N SER A 110 10.84 -56.23 0.33
CA SER A 110 11.43 -56.92 1.47
C SER A 110 10.63 -58.20 1.84
N GLY A 111 9.30 -58.09 1.84
CA GLY A 111 8.41 -59.26 2.05
C GLY A 111 8.59 -60.32 0.99
N ALA A 112 8.71 -59.92 -0.28
CA ALA A 112 8.94 -60.86 -1.38
C ALA A 112 10.32 -61.57 -1.29
N LYS A 113 11.37 -60.85 -0.89
CA LYS A 113 12.69 -61.45 -0.64
C LYS A 113 12.66 -62.45 0.52
N PHE A 114 11.99 -62.12 1.61
CA PHE A 114 11.85 -63.02 2.76
C PHE A 114 11.12 -64.31 2.40
N GLN A 115 10.03 -64.26 1.63
CA GLN A 115 9.33 -65.46 1.16
C GLN A 115 10.17 -66.31 0.23
N ARG A 116 11.01 -65.75 -0.62
CA ARG A 116 11.93 -66.51 -1.49
C ARG A 116 13.04 -67.21 -0.68
N SER A 117 13.53 -66.58 0.38
CA SER A 117 14.55 -67.20 1.25
C SER A 117 14.04 -68.36 2.07
N LYS A 118 12.72 -68.40 2.38
CA LYS A 118 12.08 -69.44 3.15
C LYS A 118 11.71 -70.69 2.31
N LYS A 119 11.74 -70.55 0.97
CA LYS A 119 11.47 -71.63 0.03
C LYS A 119 12.71 -72.43 -0.44
N LYS A 120 13.89 -72.01 -0.01
CA LYS A 120 15.15 -72.69 -0.19
C LYS A 120 15.55 -73.43 1.11
#